data_899a760e19e6ff9a6411c14e89ada027
#
_entry.id   899a760e19e6ff9a6411c14e89ada027
#
_cell.length_a   1.000
_cell.length_b   1.000
_cell.length_c   1.000
_cell.angle_alpha   90.00
_cell.angle_beta   90.00
_cell.angle_gamma   90.00
#
_symmetry.space_group_name_H-M   'P 1'
#
loop_
_entity.id
_entity.type
_entity.pdbx_description
1 polymer ?
#
loop_
_entity_poly.entity_id
_entity_poly.type
_entity_poly.pdbx_seq_one_letter_code
_entity_poly.pdbx_strand_id
1 'polypeptide(L)'
;MRRKILVIDDNTTQCKVIKELFESCGYSVVALDSPEEALYLLEWKEFDVIITDLSMPWMNGVEFCRRLRNTRPETLIYALSGYIYKFDRNELLEAGFDGIFSKPIRIDLLKDAIEEDLKKSRMVG
;
A
#
# COMPACT_ATOMS: atom_id res chain seq x y z
N MET A 1 11.75 7.02 -15.73
CA MET A 1 11.97 6.78 -14.29
C MET A 1 11.10 5.65 -13.80
N ARG A 2 11.62 4.83 -12.89
CA ARG A 2 10.84 3.74 -12.31
C ARG A 2 9.83 4.28 -11.32
N ARG A 3 8.65 3.70 -11.33
CA ARG A 3 7.65 3.94 -10.30
C ARG A 3 8.12 3.33 -8.99
N LYS A 4 7.83 4.01 -7.89
CA LYS A 4 8.28 3.60 -6.56
C LYS A 4 7.13 3.09 -5.72
N ILE A 5 7.29 1.91 -5.15
CA ILE A 5 6.29 1.27 -4.29
C ILE A 5 6.89 1.06 -2.90
N LEU A 6 6.11 1.41 -1.88
CA LEU A 6 6.44 1.11 -0.49
C LEU A 6 5.48 0.03 0.01
N VAL A 7 6.03 -1.07 0.53
CA VAL A 7 5.24 -2.17 1.09
C VAL A 7 5.48 -2.23 2.59
N ILE A 8 4.41 -2.27 3.37
CA ILE A 8 4.49 -2.34 4.84
C ILE A 8 3.68 -3.54 5.31
N ASP A 9 4.34 -4.52 5.88
CA ASP A 9 3.70 -5.72 6.40
C ASP A 9 4.66 -6.37 7.40
N ASP A 10 4.17 -6.74 8.58
CA ASP A 10 4.99 -7.41 9.57
C ASP A 10 5.31 -8.86 9.20
N ASN A 11 4.65 -9.41 8.19
CA ASN A 11 5.00 -10.71 7.63
C ASN A 11 6.11 -10.51 6.59
N THR A 12 7.35 -10.82 7.00
CA THR A 12 8.52 -10.59 6.15
C THR A 12 8.52 -11.44 4.88
N THR A 13 7.97 -12.64 4.93
CA THR A 13 7.83 -13.52 3.75
C THR A 13 6.89 -12.87 2.72
N GLN A 14 5.77 -12.34 3.18
CA GLN A 14 4.81 -11.66 2.33
C GLN A 14 5.43 -10.43 1.66
N CYS A 15 6.14 -9.61 2.44
CA CYS A 15 6.86 -8.46 1.92
C CYS A 15 7.84 -8.84 0.81
N LYS A 16 8.59 -9.91 1.04
CA LYS A 16 9.59 -10.37 0.08
C LYS A 16 8.94 -10.80 -1.24
N VAL A 17 7.84 -11.53 -1.17
CA VAL A 17 7.13 -12.00 -2.37
C VAL A 17 6.62 -10.82 -3.18
N ILE A 18 5.99 -9.87 -2.54
CA ILE A 18 5.46 -8.67 -3.20
C ILE A 18 6.60 -7.87 -3.83
N LYS A 19 7.67 -7.68 -3.08
CA LYS A 19 8.83 -6.93 -3.57
C LYS A 19 9.43 -7.58 -4.81
N GLU A 20 9.70 -8.88 -4.76
CA GLU A 20 10.29 -9.58 -5.90
C GLU A 20 9.43 -9.50 -7.14
N LEU A 21 8.12 -9.64 -6.97
CA LEU A 21 7.22 -9.59 -8.11
C LEU A 21 7.20 -8.22 -8.76
N PHE A 22 7.01 -7.16 -7.97
CA PHE A 22 6.93 -5.81 -8.54
C PHE A 22 8.28 -5.37 -9.10
N GLU A 23 9.38 -5.77 -8.49
CA GLU A 23 10.70 -5.49 -9.05
C GLU A 23 10.88 -6.16 -10.41
N SER A 24 10.38 -7.38 -10.58
CA SER A 24 10.44 -8.08 -11.86
C SER A 24 9.61 -7.39 -12.93
N CYS A 25 8.63 -6.58 -12.52
CA CYS A 25 7.79 -5.81 -13.44
C CYS A 25 8.33 -4.40 -13.71
N GLY A 26 9.50 -4.07 -13.19
CA GLY A 26 10.14 -2.78 -13.45
C GLY A 26 9.93 -1.71 -12.40
N TYR A 27 9.29 -2.03 -11.27
CA TYR A 27 9.10 -1.07 -10.18
C TYR A 27 10.30 -1.07 -9.24
N SER A 28 10.51 0.05 -8.57
CA SER A 28 11.47 0.14 -7.47
C SER A 28 10.69 -0.04 -6.18
N VAL A 29 11.05 -1.02 -5.35
CA VAL A 29 10.26 -1.39 -4.18
C VAL A 29 11.10 -1.32 -2.91
N VAL A 30 10.54 -0.69 -1.88
CA VAL A 30 11.06 -0.72 -0.51
C VAL A 30 10.04 -1.48 0.33
N ALA A 31 10.50 -2.44 1.09
CA ALA A 31 9.65 -3.23 1.99
C ALA A 31 10.08 -3.00 3.43
N LEU A 32 9.13 -2.65 4.28
CA LEU A 32 9.34 -2.39 5.70
C LEU A 32 8.36 -3.21 6.54
N ASP A 33 8.74 -3.52 7.76
CA ASP A 33 7.91 -4.32 8.66
C ASP A 33 7.25 -3.49 9.77
N SER A 34 7.40 -2.18 9.74
CA SER A 34 6.94 -1.29 10.79
C SER A 34 6.33 -0.01 10.22
N PRO A 35 5.14 0.41 10.70
CA PRO A 35 4.55 1.67 10.26
C PRO A 35 5.35 2.89 10.73
N GLU A 36 6.03 2.80 11.87
CA GLU A 36 6.88 3.91 12.33
C GLU A 36 8.03 4.15 11.38
N GLU A 37 8.71 3.08 10.95
CA GLU A 37 9.79 3.20 9.96
C GLU A 37 9.29 3.77 8.66
N ALA A 38 8.08 3.38 8.25
CA ALA A 38 7.47 3.90 7.03
C ALA A 38 7.20 5.40 7.14
N LEU A 39 6.64 5.85 8.26
CA LEU A 39 6.38 7.27 8.47
C LEU A 39 7.67 8.08 8.46
N TYR A 40 8.72 7.54 9.07
CA TYR A 40 10.02 8.18 9.06
C TYR A 40 10.58 8.29 7.63
N LEU A 41 10.53 7.19 6.88
CA LEU A 41 11.03 7.18 5.50
C LEU A 41 10.26 8.16 4.62
N LEU A 42 8.95 8.28 4.83
CA LEU A 42 8.10 9.15 4.03
C LEU A 42 8.34 10.65 4.28
N GLU A 43 9.08 11.01 5.32
CA GLU A 43 9.54 12.38 5.52
C GLU A 43 10.60 12.78 4.49
N TRP A 44 11.31 11.80 3.95
CA TRP A 44 12.45 12.03 3.06
C TRP A 44 12.22 11.58 1.62
N LYS A 45 11.32 10.61 1.43
CA LYS A 45 11.09 10.00 0.11
C LYS A 45 9.62 10.02 -0.25
N GLU A 46 9.37 10.15 -1.54
CA GLU A 46 8.04 10.04 -2.10
C GLU A 46 7.88 8.71 -2.80
N PHE A 47 6.68 8.15 -2.73
CA PHE A 47 6.32 6.91 -3.39
C PHE A 47 5.04 7.13 -4.20
N ASP A 48 4.95 6.44 -5.32
CA ASP A 48 3.74 6.49 -6.16
C ASP A 48 2.63 5.63 -5.57
N VAL A 49 3.01 4.54 -4.92
CA VAL A 49 2.08 3.55 -4.38
C VAL A 49 2.55 3.09 -3.00
N ILE A 50 1.60 2.94 -2.08
CA ILE A 50 1.85 2.35 -0.77
C ILE A 50 0.91 1.16 -0.61
N ILE A 51 1.46 0.01 -0.25
CA ILE A 51 0.70 -1.21 0.02
C ILE A 51 0.92 -1.55 1.49
N THR A 52 -0.12 -1.55 2.30
CA THR A 52 0.01 -1.76 3.74
C THR A 52 -0.95 -2.82 4.27
N ASP A 53 -0.48 -3.61 5.23
CA ASP A 53 -1.34 -4.48 6.02
C ASP A 53 -2.23 -3.59 6.92
N LEU A 54 -3.43 -4.06 7.20
CA LEU A 54 -4.37 -3.35 8.08
C LEU A 54 -4.10 -3.59 9.56
N SER A 55 -3.52 -4.75 9.90
CA SER A 55 -3.30 -5.14 11.29
C SER A 55 -1.80 -5.25 11.55
N MET A 56 -1.26 -4.27 12.26
CA MET A 56 0.15 -4.24 12.63
C MET A 56 0.27 -3.89 14.11
N PRO A 57 1.35 -4.36 14.79
CA PRO A 57 1.64 -3.92 16.16
C PRO A 57 1.77 -2.40 16.17
N TRP A 58 1.37 -1.76 17.24
CA TRP A 58 1.54 -0.32 17.51
C TRP A 58 0.59 0.60 16.73
N MET A 59 0.23 0.28 15.50
CA MET A 59 -0.63 1.14 14.68
C MET A 59 -1.39 0.29 13.66
N ASN A 60 -2.71 0.42 13.60
CA ASN A 60 -3.47 -0.26 12.57
C ASN A 60 -3.39 0.49 11.24
N GLY A 61 -3.63 -0.24 10.14
CA GLY A 61 -3.50 0.32 8.80
C GLY A 61 -4.49 1.42 8.49
N VAL A 62 -5.66 1.43 9.13
CA VAL A 62 -6.67 2.48 8.93
C VAL A 62 -6.13 3.82 9.42
N GLU A 63 -5.59 3.84 10.64
CA GLU A 63 -5.01 5.06 11.20
C GLU A 63 -3.81 5.52 10.38
N PHE A 64 -2.99 4.59 9.95
CA PHE A 64 -1.83 4.87 9.12
C PHE A 64 -2.27 5.54 7.81
N CYS A 65 -3.30 5.02 7.16
CA CYS A 65 -3.84 5.59 5.92
C CYS A 65 -4.34 7.01 6.12
N ARG A 66 -5.07 7.26 7.21
CA ARG A 66 -5.57 8.60 7.50
C ARG A 66 -4.44 9.61 7.64
N ARG A 67 -3.37 9.23 8.34
CA ARG A 67 -2.19 10.10 8.49
C ARG A 67 -1.53 10.39 7.15
N LEU A 68 -1.37 9.35 6.32
CA LEU A 68 -0.76 9.51 5.00
C LEU A 68 -1.61 10.40 4.11
N ARG A 69 -2.91 10.20 4.12
CA ARG A 69 -3.80 10.93 3.22
C ARG A 69 -3.82 12.43 3.51
N ASN A 70 -3.61 12.83 4.75
CA ASN A 70 -3.54 14.24 5.12
C ASN A 70 -2.36 14.96 4.47
N THR A 71 -1.25 14.25 4.24
CA THR A 71 -0.03 14.86 3.69
C THR A 71 0.24 14.43 2.27
N ARG A 72 -0.41 13.35 1.80
CA ARG A 72 -0.16 12.80 0.46
C ARG A 72 -1.49 12.42 -0.20
N PRO A 73 -2.27 13.42 -0.62
CA PRO A 73 -3.61 13.13 -1.17
C PRO A 73 -3.58 12.39 -2.51
N GLU A 74 -2.47 12.42 -3.23
CA GLU A 74 -2.37 11.83 -4.57
C GLU A 74 -1.69 10.46 -4.62
N THR A 75 -1.07 10.02 -3.52
CA THR A 75 -0.42 8.70 -3.48
C THR A 75 -1.50 7.61 -3.46
N LEU A 76 -1.30 6.57 -4.27
CA LEU A 76 -2.21 5.42 -4.24
C LEU A 76 -1.91 4.57 -3.02
N ILE A 77 -2.93 4.23 -2.24
CA ILE A 77 -2.78 3.45 -1.01
C ILE A 77 -3.70 2.24 -1.06
N TYR A 78 -3.12 1.05 -0.92
CA TYR A 78 -3.85 -0.21 -0.96
C TYR A 78 -3.72 -0.95 0.37
N ALA A 79 -4.82 -1.55 0.80
CA ALA A 79 -4.88 -2.32 2.03
C ALA A 79 -4.86 -3.81 1.74
N LEU A 80 -4.14 -4.56 2.58
CA LEU A 80 -4.14 -6.02 2.55
C LEU A 80 -4.51 -6.52 3.93
N SER A 81 -5.34 -7.57 4.02
CA SER A 81 -5.66 -8.17 5.31
C SER A 81 -6.17 -9.60 5.17
N GLY A 82 -5.77 -10.47 6.10
CA GLY A 82 -6.36 -11.80 6.24
C GLY A 82 -7.70 -11.76 6.95
N TYR A 83 -8.03 -10.62 7.54
CA TYR A 83 -9.25 -10.45 8.34
C TYR A 83 -10.08 -9.28 7.86
N ILE A 84 -10.21 -9.16 6.54
CA ILE A 84 -10.90 -8.02 5.93
C ILE A 84 -12.35 -7.89 6.41
N TYR A 85 -12.98 -9.01 6.76
CA TYR A 85 -14.35 -9.03 7.26
C TYR A 85 -14.52 -8.36 8.63
N LYS A 86 -13.41 -8.11 9.35
CA LYS A 86 -13.44 -7.40 10.64
C LYS A 86 -13.53 -5.90 10.49
N PHE A 87 -13.40 -5.41 9.26
CA PHE A 87 -13.40 -3.98 8.99
C PHE A 87 -14.65 -3.59 8.22
N ASP A 88 -15.19 -2.42 8.52
CA ASP A 88 -16.25 -1.82 7.73
C ASP A 88 -15.64 -1.27 6.45
N ARG A 89 -16.13 -1.77 5.32
CA ARG A 89 -15.60 -1.33 4.02
C ARG A 89 -15.72 0.18 3.81
N ASN A 90 -16.84 0.77 4.25
CA ASN A 90 -17.04 2.21 4.14
C ASN A 90 -16.02 2.97 4.96
N GLU A 91 -15.69 2.48 6.16
CA GLU A 91 -14.68 3.09 7.00
C GLU A 91 -13.30 3.06 6.33
N LEU A 92 -12.96 1.96 5.67
CA LEU A 92 -11.70 1.83 4.95
C LEU A 92 -11.63 2.82 3.79
N LEU A 93 -12.70 2.94 3.03
CA LEU A 93 -12.76 3.88 1.90
C LEU A 93 -12.68 5.32 2.39
N GLU A 94 -13.37 5.65 3.49
CA GLU A 94 -13.32 6.98 4.08
C GLU A 94 -11.93 7.33 4.62
N ALA A 95 -11.19 6.33 5.08
CA ALA A 95 -9.81 6.53 5.52
C ALA A 95 -8.89 6.92 4.36
N GLY A 96 -9.29 6.61 3.13
CA GLY A 96 -8.56 7.03 1.94
C GLY A 96 -7.91 5.92 1.14
N PHE A 97 -8.24 4.65 1.40
CA PHE A 97 -7.70 3.54 0.60
C PHE A 97 -8.27 3.57 -0.82
N ASP A 98 -7.41 3.36 -1.79
CA ASP A 98 -7.80 3.25 -3.20
C ASP A 98 -8.24 1.84 -3.59
N GLY A 99 -7.82 0.84 -2.82
CA GLY A 99 -8.24 -0.53 -3.03
C GLY A 99 -8.00 -1.37 -1.78
N ILE A 100 -8.76 -2.45 -1.66
CA ILE A 100 -8.74 -3.33 -0.49
C ILE A 100 -8.69 -4.76 -0.99
N PHE A 101 -7.69 -5.52 -0.53
CA PHE A 101 -7.47 -6.90 -0.96
C PHE A 101 -7.35 -7.83 0.24
N SER A 102 -7.98 -9.00 0.15
CA SER A 102 -7.88 -10.01 1.18
C SER A 102 -6.69 -10.94 0.93
N LYS A 103 -6.14 -11.46 2.00
CA LYS A 103 -5.11 -12.50 1.94
C LYS A 103 -5.78 -13.89 1.90
N PRO A 104 -5.23 -14.88 1.22
CA PRO A 104 -3.98 -14.85 0.46
C PRO A 104 -4.12 -13.97 -0.79
N ILE A 105 -3.05 -13.24 -1.09
CA ILE A 105 -3.11 -12.21 -2.12
C ILE A 105 -3.06 -12.83 -3.52
N ARG A 106 -3.97 -12.39 -4.37
CA ARG A 106 -3.89 -12.60 -5.80
C ARG A 106 -3.04 -11.46 -6.37
N ILE A 107 -1.75 -11.74 -6.51
CA ILE A 107 -0.78 -10.72 -6.92
C ILE A 107 -1.08 -10.16 -8.32
N ASP A 108 -1.57 -11.01 -9.21
CA ASP A 108 -1.99 -10.59 -10.53
C ASP A 108 -3.10 -9.54 -10.48
N LEU A 109 -4.09 -9.74 -9.59
CA LEU A 109 -5.19 -8.78 -9.43
C LEU A 109 -4.71 -7.47 -8.80
N LEU A 110 -3.82 -7.56 -7.81
CA LEU A 110 -3.24 -6.38 -7.17
C LEU A 110 -2.44 -5.56 -8.19
N LYS A 111 -1.60 -6.22 -8.97
CA LYS A 111 -0.81 -5.56 -10.00
C LYS A 111 -1.70 -4.86 -11.02
N ASP A 112 -2.74 -5.56 -11.51
CA ASP A 112 -3.65 -4.99 -12.49
C ASP A 112 -4.39 -3.75 -11.94
N ALA A 113 -4.84 -3.81 -10.70
CA ALA A 113 -5.52 -2.68 -10.06
C ALA A 113 -4.59 -1.47 -9.95
N ILE A 114 -3.35 -1.70 -9.52
CA ILE A 114 -2.35 -0.63 -9.39
C ILE A 114 -2.07 0.00 -10.76
N GLU A 115 -1.85 -0.81 -11.78
CA GLU A 115 -1.54 -0.31 -13.12
C GLU A 115 -2.70 0.48 -13.71
N GLU A 116 -3.92 0.02 -13.50
CA GLU A 116 -5.12 0.72 -13.93
C GLU A 116 -5.23 2.10 -13.26
N ASP A 117 -5.04 2.14 -11.94
CA ASP A 117 -5.13 3.38 -11.19
C ASP A 117 -4.01 4.36 -11.54
N LEU A 118 -2.81 3.85 -11.81
CA LEU A 118 -1.71 4.70 -12.25
C LEU A 118 -2.00 5.35 -13.61
N LYS A 119 -2.65 4.62 -14.51
CA LYS A 119 -3.06 5.18 -15.81
C LYS A 119 -4.08 6.29 -15.64
N LYS A 120 -5.06 6.12 -14.77
CA LYS A 120 -6.07 7.13 -14.49
C LYS A 120 -5.45 8.38 -13.90
N SER A 121 -4.50 8.21 -12.99
CA SER A 121 -3.78 9.31 -12.37
C SER A 121 -3.03 10.14 -13.41
N ARG A 122 -2.43 9.51 -14.42
CA ARG A 122 -1.76 10.20 -15.52
C ARG A 122 -2.71 11.00 -16.38
N MET A 123 -3.92 10.51 -16.57
CA MET A 123 -4.90 11.16 -17.43
C MET A 123 -5.50 12.41 -16.81
N VAL A 124 -5.47 12.50 -15.49
CA VAL A 124 -6.02 13.63 -14.74
C VAL A 124 -4.98 14.74 -14.57
N GLY A 125 -3.73 14.37 -14.56
CA GLY A 125 -2.64 15.32 -14.42
C GLY A 125 -2.29 15.95 -15.73
#